data_e3b331a1eaa3e0082af4ee8dcef3ea50
#
_entry.id   e3b331a1eaa3e0082af4ee8dcef3ea50
#
_cell.length_a   1.000
_cell.length_b   1.000
_cell.length_c   1.000
_cell.angle_alpha   90.00
_cell.angle_beta   90.00
_cell.angle_gamma   90.00
#
_symmetry.space_group_name_H-M   'P 1'
#
loop_
_entity.id
_entity.type
_entity.pdbx_description
1 polymer ?
#
loop_
_entity_poly.entity_id
_entity_poly.type
_entity_poly.pdbx_seq_one_letter_code
_entity_poly.pdbx_strand_id
1 'polypeptide(L)'
;MQGELFIVSTPIGNLDDITLRAIQTLQNIDFILAEDTRVAKKLLKHLGIKANLQSLNEHNELKKIPIVLKHLLEGKNIALISDAGTPLISDPGFQLVKQAKKEALRVIPIPGCSAAIAALSVSGIPTDRFYFYGFLPKTKNKRLDVLKKLVKKEETIIVYESVHRLSSSINDMIEVFGKKHIAVLCKEITKLHEELIGINLEEIRVFLMENPSKIKGEFTVILNGKKSSEINNTEKIDSILKELLPIVSVKVAVKICSISTGYNKNKIYKRALELKI
;
A
#
# COMPACT_ATOMS: atom_id res chain seq x y z
N MET A 1 -13.47 20.76 29.85
CA MET A 1 -13.51 20.40 28.38
C MET A 1 -12.86 19.05 28.22
N GLN A 2 -13.33 18.22 27.29
CA GLN A 2 -12.65 16.97 26.96
C GLN A 2 -11.35 17.25 26.22
N GLY A 3 -10.35 16.39 26.39
CA GLY A 3 -9.11 16.45 25.65
C GLY A 3 -9.24 15.90 24.23
N GLU A 4 -8.20 16.05 23.43
CA GLU A 4 -8.16 15.68 22.01
C GLU A 4 -7.10 14.60 21.76
N LEU A 5 -7.41 13.67 20.83
CA LEU A 5 -6.47 12.65 20.36
C LEU A 5 -5.88 13.09 19.02
N PHE A 6 -4.57 13.34 18.98
CA PHE A 6 -3.85 13.74 17.79
C PHE A 6 -3.16 12.52 17.15
N ILE A 7 -3.46 12.26 15.87
CA ILE A 7 -2.76 11.24 15.08
C ILE A 7 -1.66 11.94 14.30
N VAL A 8 -0.42 11.80 14.76
CA VAL A 8 0.70 12.60 14.27
C VAL A 8 1.61 11.77 13.40
N SER A 9 1.74 12.14 12.13
CA SER A 9 2.68 11.50 11.20
C SER A 9 4.12 11.87 11.55
N THR A 10 5.01 10.89 11.50
CA THR A 10 6.45 11.03 11.77
C THR A 10 7.27 10.78 10.50
N PRO A 11 8.53 11.20 10.44
CA PRO A 11 9.42 10.95 9.31
C PRO A 11 9.56 9.45 8.97
N ILE A 12 9.74 9.13 7.69
CA ILE A 12 9.95 7.76 7.20
C ILE A 12 11.42 7.43 6.92
N GLY A 13 12.32 8.39 7.17
CA GLY A 13 13.76 8.20 6.94
C GLY A 13 14.55 9.47 7.16
N ASN A 14 14.13 10.57 6.56
CA ASN A 14 14.74 11.89 6.76
C ASN A 14 14.01 12.64 7.88
N LEU A 15 14.71 13.00 8.94
CA LEU A 15 14.12 13.70 10.09
C LEU A 15 13.58 15.09 9.74
N ASP A 16 14.09 15.72 8.68
CA ASP A 16 13.63 17.04 8.21
C ASP A 16 12.26 17.00 7.52
N ASP A 17 11.75 15.80 7.21
CA ASP A 17 10.40 15.62 6.64
C ASP A 17 9.27 15.81 7.67
N ILE A 18 9.58 16.07 8.94
CA ILE A 18 8.56 16.36 9.95
C ILE A 18 7.94 17.74 9.73
N THR A 19 6.62 17.84 9.81
CA THR A 19 5.94 19.12 9.61
C THR A 19 6.07 20.03 10.85
N LEU A 20 6.10 21.34 10.64
CA LEU A 20 6.08 22.32 11.73
C LEU A 20 4.89 22.13 12.66
N ARG A 21 3.71 21.77 12.10
CA ARG A 21 2.51 21.50 12.89
C ARG A 21 2.66 20.23 13.75
N ALA A 22 3.34 19.21 13.26
CA ALA A 22 3.64 18.02 14.05
C ALA A 22 4.55 18.38 15.25
N ILE A 23 5.61 19.16 15.03
CA ILE A 23 6.50 19.62 16.09
C ILE A 23 5.72 20.41 17.15
N GLN A 24 4.95 21.42 16.74
CA GLN A 24 4.13 22.23 17.64
C GLN A 24 3.13 21.39 18.44
N THR A 25 2.47 20.41 17.78
CA THR A 25 1.55 19.50 18.45
C THR A 25 2.28 18.68 19.51
N LEU A 26 3.42 18.06 19.17
CA LEU A 26 4.19 17.21 20.08
C LEU A 26 4.76 18.00 21.28
N GLN A 27 4.97 19.30 21.13
CA GLN A 27 5.42 20.18 22.22
C GLN A 27 4.31 20.53 23.24
N ASN A 28 3.04 20.49 22.82
CA ASN A 28 1.90 21.04 23.57
C ASN A 28 0.89 19.98 24.03
N ILE A 29 1.30 18.72 24.17
CA ILE A 29 0.44 17.62 24.62
C ILE A 29 0.87 17.09 25.99
N ASP A 30 -0.05 16.45 26.71
CA ASP A 30 0.21 15.89 28.03
C ASP A 30 1.10 14.65 27.98
N PHE A 31 0.88 13.77 27.00
CA PHE A 31 1.75 12.62 26.73
C PHE A 31 1.59 12.06 25.31
N ILE A 32 2.59 11.28 24.90
CA ILE A 32 2.66 10.65 23.60
C ILE A 32 2.53 9.13 23.73
N LEU A 33 1.64 8.56 22.97
CA LEU A 33 1.56 7.12 22.73
C LEU A 33 2.47 6.80 21.54
N ALA A 34 3.40 5.88 21.72
CA ALA A 34 4.34 5.47 20.68
C ALA A 34 4.37 3.95 20.54
N GLU A 35 4.53 3.45 19.32
CA GLU A 35 4.69 2.02 19.06
C GLU A 35 5.94 1.47 19.75
N ASP A 36 7.11 2.00 19.43
CA ASP A 36 8.36 1.79 20.18
C ASP A 36 8.85 3.10 20.80
N THR A 37 8.81 3.16 22.13
CA THR A 37 9.26 4.35 22.88
C THR A 37 10.75 4.65 22.69
N ARG A 38 11.57 3.69 22.27
CA ARG A 38 13.01 3.88 21.99
C ARG A 38 13.21 4.67 20.70
N VAL A 39 12.42 4.36 19.67
CA VAL A 39 12.40 5.08 18.38
C VAL A 39 11.86 6.49 18.60
N ALA A 40 10.72 6.61 19.28
CA ALA A 40 10.12 7.90 19.62
C ALA A 40 11.08 8.81 20.41
N LYS A 41 11.83 8.28 21.38
CA LYS A 41 12.84 9.04 22.14
C LYS A 41 13.93 9.64 21.24
N LYS A 42 14.37 8.92 20.20
CA LYS A 42 15.38 9.45 19.27
C LYS A 42 14.83 10.63 18.48
N LEU A 43 13.61 10.51 17.95
CA LEU A 43 12.94 11.59 17.23
C LEU A 43 12.76 12.82 18.15
N LEU A 44 12.16 12.64 19.33
CA LEU A 44 11.90 13.73 20.25
C LEU A 44 13.20 14.41 20.73
N LYS A 45 14.28 13.64 20.96
CA LYS A 45 15.61 14.20 21.28
C LYS A 45 16.14 15.08 20.16
N HIS A 46 16.00 14.63 18.89
CA HIS A 46 16.42 15.43 17.72
C HIS A 46 15.65 16.74 17.64
N LEU A 47 14.34 16.71 17.94
CA LEU A 47 13.46 17.89 17.93
C LEU A 47 13.58 18.78 19.19
N GLY A 48 14.40 18.40 20.17
CA GLY A 48 14.50 19.12 21.44
C GLY A 48 13.23 19.06 22.31
N ILE A 49 12.35 18.07 22.07
CA ILE A 49 11.07 17.93 22.77
C ILE A 49 11.22 17.00 23.98
N LYS A 50 10.79 17.48 25.15
CA LYS A 50 10.64 16.66 26.36
C LYS A 50 9.17 16.31 26.53
N ALA A 51 8.82 15.01 26.40
CA ALA A 51 7.46 14.57 26.56
C ALA A 51 7.39 13.27 27.38
N ASN A 52 6.26 13.06 28.03
CA ASN A 52 5.94 11.79 28.68
C ASN A 52 5.56 10.75 27.60
N LEU A 53 6.32 9.67 27.50
CA LEU A 53 6.13 8.61 26.52
C LEU A 53 5.50 7.38 27.15
N GLN A 54 4.48 6.85 26.52
CA GLN A 54 3.86 5.57 26.86
C GLN A 54 3.82 4.68 25.60
N SER A 55 4.09 3.37 25.77
CA SER A 55 4.04 2.46 24.61
C SER A 55 2.58 2.12 24.26
N LEU A 56 2.24 2.08 22.97
CA LEU A 56 0.99 1.53 22.46
C LEU A 56 1.32 0.74 21.19
N ASN A 57 1.28 -0.59 21.29
CA ASN A 57 1.59 -1.52 20.22
C ASN A 57 0.50 -2.58 20.08
N GLU A 58 0.56 -3.42 19.06
CA GLU A 58 -0.45 -4.46 18.78
C GLU A 58 -0.76 -5.35 19.99
N HIS A 59 0.24 -5.63 20.85
CA HIS A 59 0.08 -6.55 21.99
C HIS A 59 -0.62 -5.90 23.21
N ASN A 60 -0.54 -4.58 23.35
CA ASN A 60 -1.04 -3.88 24.52
C ASN A 60 -2.19 -2.89 24.24
N GLU A 61 -2.50 -2.63 22.96
CA GLU A 61 -3.49 -1.64 22.56
C GLU A 61 -4.82 -1.82 23.29
N LEU A 62 -5.43 -3.01 23.21
CA LEU A 62 -6.73 -3.28 23.83
C LEU A 62 -6.76 -3.04 25.34
N LYS A 63 -5.66 -3.34 26.04
CA LYS A 63 -5.55 -3.15 27.50
C LYS A 63 -5.41 -1.67 27.87
N LYS A 64 -4.80 -0.87 26.99
CA LYS A 64 -4.53 0.56 27.24
C LYS A 64 -5.67 1.48 26.86
N ILE A 65 -6.53 1.09 25.92
CA ILE A 65 -7.66 1.90 25.47
C ILE A 65 -8.47 2.50 26.62
N PRO A 66 -8.94 1.74 27.64
CA PRO A 66 -9.73 2.31 28.71
C PRO A 66 -9.02 3.42 29.50
N ILE A 67 -7.70 3.27 29.71
CA ILE A 67 -6.86 4.23 30.41
C ILE A 67 -6.71 5.52 29.59
N VAL A 68 -6.44 5.36 28.29
CA VAL A 68 -6.29 6.50 27.37
C VAL A 68 -7.58 7.28 27.24
N LEU A 69 -8.71 6.58 27.07
CA LEU A 69 -10.04 7.22 27.01
C LEU A 69 -10.36 7.99 28.30
N LYS A 70 -10.06 7.43 29.47
CA LYS A 70 -10.22 8.12 30.74
C LYS A 70 -9.45 9.44 30.77
N HIS A 71 -8.18 9.44 30.35
CA HIS A 71 -7.38 10.66 30.30
C HIS A 71 -7.94 11.70 29.31
N LEU A 72 -8.43 11.27 28.13
CA LEU A 72 -9.10 12.18 27.20
C LEU A 72 -10.37 12.78 27.79
N LEU A 73 -11.18 11.99 28.50
CA LEU A 73 -12.38 12.48 29.20
C LEU A 73 -12.03 13.45 30.33
N GLU A 74 -10.89 13.29 31.02
CA GLU A 74 -10.34 14.19 32.01
C GLU A 74 -9.73 15.49 31.41
N GLY A 75 -9.79 15.67 30.11
CA GLY A 75 -9.33 16.88 29.42
C GLY A 75 -7.87 16.86 28.97
N LYS A 76 -7.16 15.72 29.04
CA LYS A 76 -5.78 15.60 28.58
C LYS A 76 -5.68 15.45 27.07
N ASN A 77 -4.77 16.18 26.46
CA ASN A 77 -4.41 16.08 25.05
C ASN A 77 -3.34 15.01 24.85
N ILE A 78 -3.59 14.09 23.92
CA ILE A 78 -2.73 12.92 23.71
C ILE A 78 -2.36 12.82 22.24
N ALA A 79 -1.08 12.60 21.92
CA ALA A 79 -0.67 12.25 20.58
C ALA A 79 -0.41 10.75 20.43
N LEU A 80 -0.79 10.18 19.30
CA LEU A 80 -0.38 8.86 18.85
C LEU A 80 0.62 9.04 17.68
N ILE A 81 1.78 8.41 17.81
CA ILE A 81 2.81 8.32 16.75
C ILE A 81 3.15 6.85 16.50
N SER A 82 3.52 6.50 15.27
CA SER A 82 4.16 5.23 14.90
C SER A 82 5.68 5.40 14.80
N ASP A 83 6.39 4.32 14.58
CA ASP A 83 7.85 4.35 14.42
C ASP A 83 8.27 5.13 13.18
N ALA A 84 7.45 5.07 12.09
CA ALA A 84 7.67 5.81 10.85
C ALA A 84 6.36 6.04 10.09
N GLY A 85 6.16 7.25 9.56
CA GLY A 85 5.00 7.55 8.72
C GLY A 85 3.74 7.90 9.49
N THR A 86 2.59 7.60 8.87
CA THR A 86 1.27 7.94 9.41
C THR A 86 0.74 6.78 10.25
N PRO A 87 0.47 6.97 11.55
CA PRO A 87 -0.09 5.93 12.41
C PRO A 87 -1.35 5.30 11.83
N LEU A 88 -1.68 4.07 12.19
CA LEU A 88 -2.78 3.23 11.73
C LEU A 88 -2.59 2.65 10.30
N ILE A 89 -1.67 3.17 9.52
CA ILE A 89 -1.44 2.71 8.14
C ILE A 89 -0.36 1.61 8.17
N SER A 90 -0.77 0.38 8.37
CA SER A 90 0.06 -0.79 8.69
C SER A 90 0.65 -0.79 10.12
N ASP A 91 0.17 0.09 10.98
CA ASP A 91 0.63 0.34 12.34
C ASP A 91 -0.52 0.21 13.35
N PRO A 92 -0.25 0.06 14.66
CA PRO A 92 -1.26 0.04 15.72
C PRO A 92 -2.01 1.37 15.86
N GLY A 93 -3.16 1.36 16.55
CA GLY A 93 -3.94 2.55 16.88
C GLY A 93 -5.38 2.54 16.34
N PHE A 94 -5.70 1.62 15.43
CA PHE A 94 -7.05 1.54 14.85
C PHE A 94 -8.15 1.35 15.91
N GLN A 95 -7.94 0.46 16.87
CA GLN A 95 -8.94 0.20 17.93
C GLN A 95 -9.09 1.40 18.86
N LEU A 96 -7.98 2.09 19.18
CA LEU A 96 -8.03 3.32 19.98
C LEU A 96 -8.87 4.39 19.28
N VAL A 97 -8.59 4.69 18.02
CA VAL A 97 -9.36 5.68 17.23
C VAL A 97 -10.83 5.29 17.14
N LYS A 98 -11.11 4.01 16.88
CA LYS A 98 -12.48 3.48 16.82
C LYS A 98 -13.24 3.71 18.14
N GLN A 99 -12.62 3.46 19.29
CA GLN A 99 -13.26 3.67 20.60
C GLN A 99 -13.38 5.16 20.93
N ALA A 100 -12.35 5.98 20.69
CA ALA A 100 -12.42 7.42 20.88
C ALA A 100 -13.60 8.04 20.10
N LYS A 101 -13.82 7.60 18.86
CA LYS A 101 -14.98 8.02 18.04
C LYS A 101 -16.33 7.59 18.64
N LYS A 102 -16.41 6.40 19.26
CA LYS A 102 -17.64 5.95 19.93
C LYS A 102 -17.99 6.80 21.15
N GLU A 103 -16.96 7.26 21.88
CA GLU A 103 -17.12 8.16 23.04
C GLU A 103 -17.28 9.63 22.62
N ALA A 104 -17.52 9.91 21.33
CA ALA A 104 -17.63 11.26 20.76
C ALA A 104 -16.40 12.16 21.04
N LEU A 105 -15.25 11.58 21.33
CA LEU A 105 -14.00 12.30 21.53
C LEU A 105 -13.46 12.81 20.19
N ARG A 106 -12.84 13.98 20.24
CA ARG A 106 -12.26 14.61 19.07
C ARG A 106 -10.95 13.93 18.69
N VAL A 107 -10.86 13.44 17.45
CA VAL A 107 -9.64 12.85 16.86
C VAL A 107 -9.18 13.76 15.74
N ILE A 108 -7.94 14.25 15.84
CA ILE A 108 -7.38 15.25 14.94
C ILE A 108 -6.21 14.65 14.15
N PRO A 109 -6.25 14.64 12.81
CA PRO A 109 -5.12 14.24 12.01
C PRO A 109 -4.10 15.37 11.92
N ILE A 110 -2.82 15.03 12.11
CA ILE A 110 -1.69 15.89 11.81
C ILE A 110 -0.97 15.29 10.61
N PRO A 111 -1.21 15.80 9.40
CA PRO A 111 -0.66 15.26 8.15
C PRO A 111 0.85 15.25 8.13
N GLY A 112 1.43 14.32 7.39
CA GLY A 112 2.88 14.23 7.19
C GLY A 112 3.25 13.06 6.27
N CYS A 113 4.39 12.43 6.53
CA CYS A 113 4.98 11.43 5.68
C CYS A 113 4.15 10.15 5.58
N SER A 114 4.17 9.57 4.38
CA SER A 114 3.64 8.25 4.08
C SER A 114 4.51 7.60 3.02
N ALA A 115 5.13 6.47 3.33
CA ALA A 115 5.99 5.75 2.40
C ALA A 115 5.21 5.28 1.14
N ALA A 116 3.94 4.90 1.30
CA ALA A 116 3.08 4.52 0.17
C ALA A 116 2.88 5.67 -0.82
N ILE A 117 2.55 6.86 -0.32
CA ILE A 117 2.31 8.04 -1.15
C ILE A 117 3.63 8.58 -1.74
N ALA A 118 4.69 8.64 -0.94
CA ALA A 118 6.00 9.06 -1.42
C ALA A 118 6.51 8.13 -2.55
N ALA A 119 6.44 6.82 -2.37
CA ALA A 119 6.81 5.86 -3.40
C ALA A 119 5.94 5.97 -4.66
N LEU A 120 4.62 6.11 -4.52
CA LEU A 120 3.70 6.27 -5.64
C LEU A 120 4.02 7.53 -6.46
N SER A 121 4.31 8.66 -5.79
CA SER A 121 4.55 9.95 -6.44
C SER A 121 5.78 9.96 -7.35
N VAL A 122 6.75 9.08 -7.11
CA VAL A 122 8.01 8.99 -7.88
C VAL A 122 8.10 7.75 -8.76
N SER A 123 7.11 6.86 -8.72
CA SER A 123 7.12 5.58 -9.43
C SER A 123 6.96 5.69 -10.95
N GLY A 124 6.40 6.79 -11.47
CA GLY A 124 6.03 6.91 -12.88
C GLY A 124 4.87 6.01 -13.32
N ILE A 125 4.17 5.36 -12.38
CA ILE A 125 2.98 4.54 -12.61
C ILE A 125 1.72 5.41 -12.36
N PRO A 126 0.56 5.18 -13.04
CA PRO A 126 -0.64 5.99 -12.86
C PRO A 126 -1.07 6.13 -11.40
N THR A 127 -1.43 7.37 -11.01
CA THR A 127 -1.70 7.73 -9.61
C THR A 127 -3.15 8.11 -9.34
N ASP A 128 -3.98 8.18 -10.38
CA ASP A 128 -5.39 8.61 -10.31
C ASP A 128 -6.25 7.69 -9.45
N ARG A 129 -5.97 6.40 -9.47
CA ARG A 129 -6.60 5.38 -8.61
C ARG A 129 -5.56 4.37 -8.17
N PHE A 130 -5.48 4.14 -6.87
CA PHE A 130 -4.55 3.13 -6.32
C PHE A 130 -5.19 2.34 -5.19
N TYR A 131 -4.66 1.14 -4.99
CA TYR A 131 -5.03 0.22 -3.92
C TYR A 131 -3.81 -0.08 -3.06
N PHE A 132 -3.82 0.40 -1.82
CA PHE A 132 -2.81 0.06 -0.84
C PHE A 132 -3.19 -1.24 -0.12
N TYR A 133 -2.33 -2.24 -0.22
CA TYR A 133 -2.54 -3.53 0.43
C TYR A 133 -1.82 -3.62 1.79
N GLY A 134 -0.72 -2.90 1.98
CA GLY A 134 0.19 -3.10 3.11
C GLY A 134 1.15 -4.27 2.89
N PHE A 135 1.51 -5.00 3.95
CA PHE A 135 2.43 -6.14 3.86
C PHE A 135 1.75 -7.40 3.31
N LEU A 136 2.42 -8.06 2.37
CA LEU A 136 1.95 -9.35 1.85
C LEU A 136 2.06 -10.46 2.92
N PRO A 137 1.23 -11.53 2.84
CA PRO A 137 1.27 -12.66 3.75
C PRO A 137 2.66 -13.33 3.81
N LYS A 138 3.08 -13.75 5.00
CA LYS A 138 4.39 -14.37 5.24
C LYS A 138 4.56 -15.70 4.50
N THR A 139 3.52 -16.52 4.41
CA THR A 139 3.58 -17.84 3.77
C THR A 139 3.31 -17.75 2.27
N LYS A 140 4.05 -18.53 1.46
CA LYS A 140 3.95 -18.53 -0.01
C LYS A 140 2.52 -18.74 -0.50
N ASN A 141 1.82 -19.77 -0.01
CA ASN A 141 0.47 -20.09 -0.49
C ASN A 141 -0.51 -18.94 -0.26
N LYS A 142 -0.56 -18.37 0.97
CA LYS A 142 -1.41 -17.22 1.27
C LYS A 142 -1.03 -16.01 0.44
N ARG A 143 0.26 -15.79 0.18
CA ARG A 143 0.76 -14.68 -0.66
C ARG A 143 0.31 -14.85 -2.11
N LEU A 144 0.44 -16.04 -2.69
CA LEU A 144 -0.06 -16.34 -4.03
C LEU A 144 -1.58 -16.15 -4.14
N ASP A 145 -2.36 -16.58 -3.14
CA ASP A 145 -3.81 -16.37 -3.13
C ASP A 145 -4.18 -14.88 -3.14
N VAL A 146 -3.44 -14.06 -2.40
CA VAL A 146 -3.61 -12.60 -2.41
C VAL A 146 -3.21 -12.03 -3.77
N LEU A 147 -2.04 -12.38 -4.31
CA LEU A 147 -1.56 -11.90 -5.59
C LEU A 147 -2.52 -12.24 -6.74
N LYS A 148 -3.13 -13.44 -6.73
CA LYS A 148 -4.18 -13.84 -7.70
C LYS A 148 -5.45 -12.97 -7.63
N LYS A 149 -5.73 -12.35 -6.48
CA LYS A 149 -6.82 -11.37 -6.35
C LYS A 149 -6.35 -9.99 -6.83
N LEU A 150 -5.14 -9.60 -6.46
CA LEU A 150 -4.56 -8.31 -6.82
C LEU A 150 -4.35 -8.14 -8.32
N VAL A 151 -3.95 -9.20 -9.04
CA VAL A 151 -3.75 -9.16 -10.50
C VAL A 151 -5.01 -8.77 -11.30
N LYS A 152 -6.19 -8.89 -10.68
CA LYS A 152 -7.49 -8.51 -11.29
C LYS A 152 -7.84 -7.04 -11.09
N LYS A 153 -7.07 -6.29 -10.28
CA LYS A 153 -7.34 -4.89 -10.01
C LYS A 153 -6.90 -4.01 -11.18
N GLU A 154 -7.69 -2.98 -11.44
CA GLU A 154 -7.41 -1.96 -12.45
C GLU A 154 -6.59 -0.81 -11.88
N GLU A 155 -6.67 -0.62 -10.58
CA GLU A 155 -5.96 0.42 -9.84
C GLU A 155 -4.47 0.04 -9.69
N THR A 156 -3.61 1.04 -9.64
CA THR A 156 -2.21 0.84 -9.22
C THR A 156 -2.16 0.22 -7.84
N ILE A 157 -1.32 -0.79 -7.64
CA ILE A 157 -1.23 -1.55 -6.40
C ILE A 157 0.05 -1.17 -5.68
N ILE A 158 -0.07 -0.86 -4.39
CA ILE A 158 1.05 -0.54 -3.51
C ILE A 158 1.15 -1.62 -2.45
N VAL A 159 2.32 -2.23 -2.31
CA VAL A 159 2.61 -3.20 -1.24
C VAL A 159 3.90 -2.85 -0.53
N TYR A 160 3.93 -3.07 0.79
CA TYR A 160 5.16 -3.06 1.58
C TYR A 160 5.75 -4.46 1.62
N GLU A 161 7.07 -4.55 1.59
CA GLU A 161 7.73 -5.84 1.74
C GLU A 161 8.99 -5.75 2.59
N SER A 162 9.19 -6.78 3.40
CA SER A 162 10.37 -6.87 4.25
C SER A 162 11.58 -7.40 3.49
N VAL A 163 12.78 -6.95 3.87
CA VAL A 163 14.06 -7.38 3.30
C VAL A 163 14.18 -8.91 3.22
N HIS A 164 13.76 -9.63 4.26
CA HIS A 164 13.89 -11.08 4.36
C HIS A 164 13.05 -11.87 3.34
N ARG A 165 12.02 -11.25 2.77
CA ARG A 165 11.07 -11.91 1.87
C ARG A 165 11.05 -11.30 0.48
N LEU A 166 11.74 -10.18 0.27
CA LEU A 166 11.67 -9.40 -0.96
C LEU A 166 11.88 -10.28 -2.21
N SER A 167 13.00 -11.01 -2.30
CA SER A 167 13.30 -11.84 -3.47
C SER A 167 12.25 -12.93 -3.71
N SER A 168 11.75 -13.58 -2.65
CA SER A 168 10.70 -14.59 -2.78
C SER A 168 9.37 -13.97 -3.20
N SER A 169 9.03 -12.80 -2.69
CA SER A 169 7.80 -12.08 -3.05
C SER A 169 7.82 -11.59 -4.50
N ILE A 170 8.96 -11.09 -4.99
CA ILE A 170 9.12 -10.71 -6.41
C ILE A 170 8.96 -11.93 -7.32
N ASN A 171 9.52 -13.09 -6.97
CA ASN A 171 9.32 -14.31 -7.75
C ASN A 171 7.85 -14.75 -7.79
N ASP A 172 7.13 -14.67 -6.65
CA ASP A 172 5.70 -14.98 -6.60
C ASP A 172 4.86 -13.95 -7.38
N MET A 173 5.26 -12.66 -7.39
CA MET A 173 4.65 -11.64 -8.24
C MET A 173 4.87 -11.97 -9.73
N ILE A 174 6.06 -12.40 -10.13
CA ILE A 174 6.36 -12.83 -11.51
C ILE A 174 5.50 -14.05 -11.90
N GLU A 175 5.32 -15.02 -11.00
CA GLU A 175 4.48 -16.20 -11.23
C GLU A 175 3.04 -15.81 -11.57
N VAL A 176 2.49 -14.77 -10.93
CA VAL A 176 1.09 -14.36 -11.06
C VAL A 176 0.87 -13.27 -12.11
N PHE A 177 1.72 -12.24 -12.13
CA PHE A 177 1.57 -11.07 -13.01
C PHE A 177 2.32 -11.21 -14.33
N GLY A 178 3.34 -12.09 -14.38
CA GLY A 178 4.25 -12.23 -15.51
C GLY A 178 5.47 -11.32 -15.43
N LYS A 179 6.56 -11.74 -16.06
CA LYS A 179 7.88 -11.08 -16.02
C LYS A 179 7.88 -9.63 -16.49
N LYS A 180 7.13 -9.33 -17.56
CA LYS A 180 7.07 -8.00 -18.21
C LYS A 180 6.04 -7.08 -17.56
N HIS A 181 5.40 -7.47 -16.44
CA HIS A 181 4.44 -6.61 -15.76
C HIS A 181 5.15 -5.37 -15.23
N ILE A 182 4.59 -4.19 -15.54
CA ILE A 182 5.14 -2.90 -15.13
C ILE A 182 5.12 -2.80 -13.60
N ALA A 183 6.28 -2.58 -13.02
CA ALA A 183 6.47 -2.47 -11.59
C ALA A 183 7.71 -1.63 -11.28
N VAL A 184 7.71 -0.95 -10.15
CA VAL A 184 8.85 -0.22 -9.60
C VAL A 184 9.06 -0.65 -8.16
N LEU A 185 10.30 -0.97 -7.82
CA LEU A 185 10.73 -1.21 -6.44
C LEU A 185 11.36 0.06 -5.89
N CYS A 186 10.71 0.65 -4.91
CA CYS A 186 11.20 1.82 -4.19
C CYS A 186 11.91 1.33 -2.91
N LYS A 187 13.20 1.64 -2.81
CA LYS A 187 14.05 1.24 -1.70
C LYS A 187 14.44 2.47 -0.88
N GLU A 188 14.34 2.37 0.45
CA GLU A 188 14.87 3.37 1.40
C GLU A 188 14.41 4.80 1.08
N ILE A 189 13.13 5.00 0.73
CA ILE A 189 12.55 6.30 0.36
C ILE A 189 12.84 7.33 1.46
N THR A 190 13.28 8.53 1.06
CA THR A 190 13.76 9.68 1.86
C THR A 190 15.07 9.46 2.62
N LYS A 191 15.69 8.29 2.53
CA LYS A 191 16.96 7.98 3.22
C LYS A 191 18.17 8.19 2.31
N LEU A 192 19.36 8.16 2.90
CA LEU A 192 20.65 8.35 2.19
C LEU A 192 20.85 7.39 1.00
N HIS A 193 20.27 6.18 1.08
CA HIS A 193 20.38 5.14 0.06
C HIS A 193 19.08 4.92 -0.70
N GLU A 194 18.30 6.00 -0.89
CA GLU A 194 17.11 5.97 -1.71
C GLU A 194 17.42 5.52 -3.14
N GLU A 195 16.68 4.56 -3.65
CA GLU A 195 16.88 4.03 -5.00
C GLU A 195 15.53 3.56 -5.58
N LEU A 196 15.25 3.93 -6.83
CA LEU A 196 14.13 3.42 -7.62
C LEU A 196 14.67 2.37 -8.59
N ILE A 197 14.13 1.16 -8.55
CA ILE A 197 14.70 0.00 -9.22
C ILE A 197 13.67 -0.62 -10.16
N GLY A 198 14.07 -0.77 -11.43
CA GLY A 198 13.34 -1.45 -12.49
C GLY A 198 12.13 -0.67 -13.00
N ILE A 199 11.66 -1.10 -14.18
CA ILE A 199 10.40 -0.66 -14.80
C ILE A 199 9.43 -1.84 -15.01
N ASN A 200 9.88 -3.06 -14.69
CA ASN A 200 9.08 -4.28 -14.70
C ASN A 200 9.63 -5.30 -13.68
N LEU A 201 8.84 -6.34 -13.41
CA LEU A 201 9.19 -7.34 -12.40
C LEU A 201 10.47 -8.13 -12.72
N GLU A 202 10.80 -8.36 -14.01
CA GLU A 202 12.03 -9.07 -14.39
C GLU A 202 13.28 -8.24 -14.12
N GLU A 203 13.26 -6.95 -14.41
CA GLU A 203 14.38 -6.06 -14.10
C GLU A 203 14.62 -5.95 -12.59
N ILE A 204 13.54 -5.86 -11.78
CA ILE A 204 13.63 -5.89 -10.34
C ILE A 204 14.28 -7.21 -9.88
N ARG A 205 13.85 -8.34 -10.42
CA ARG A 205 14.41 -9.66 -10.09
C ARG A 205 15.90 -9.74 -10.42
N VAL A 206 16.30 -9.32 -11.62
CA VAL A 206 17.70 -9.30 -12.06
C VAL A 206 18.55 -8.43 -11.14
N PHE A 207 18.08 -7.21 -10.84
CA PHE A 207 18.76 -6.33 -9.90
C PHE A 207 19.00 -6.98 -8.52
N LEU A 208 17.98 -7.65 -7.98
CA LEU A 208 18.10 -8.31 -6.68
C LEU A 208 19.09 -9.49 -6.72
N MET A 209 19.19 -10.20 -7.85
CA MET A 209 20.14 -11.30 -8.03
C MET A 209 21.60 -10.81 -8.16
N GLU A 210 21.79 -9.70 -8.88
CA GLU A 210 23.13 -9.13 -9.15
C GLU A 210 23.66 -8.31 -7.97
N ASN A 211 22.76 -7.80 -7.11
CA ASN A 211 23.13 -6.91 -6.01
C ASN A 211 22.65 -7.40 -4.63
N PRO A 212 23.01 -8.62 -4.17
CA PRO A 212 22.53 -9.17 -2.89
C PRO A 212 22.95 -8.32 -1.69
N SER A 213 24.08 -7.63 -1.76
CA SER A 213 24.55 -6.72 -0.70
C SER A 213 23.71 -5.45 -0.54
N LYS A 214 22.97 -5.05 -1.58
CA LYS A 214 22.04 -3.89 -1.57
C LYS A 214 20.65 -4.24 -1.04
N ILE A 215 20.35 -5.53 -0.78
CA ILE A 215 19.05 -5.95 -0.23
C ILE A 215 19.04 -5.68 1.27
N LYS A 216 18.87 -4.41 1.64
CA LYS A 216 18.84 -3.91 3.03
C LYS A 216 17.83 -2.78 3.13
N GLY A 217 17.24 -2.64 4.32
CA GLY A 217 16.32 -1.55 4.62
C GLY A 217 14.86 -1.85 4.27
N GLU A 218 14.11 -0.84 3.88
CA GLU A 218 12.67 -0.87 3.68
C GLU A 218 12.32 -0.76 2.21
N PHE A 219 11.29 -1.49 1.80
CA PHE A 219 10.90 -1.61 0.41
C PHE A 219 9.41 -1.39 0.21
N THR A 220 9.08 -0.59 -0.79
CA THR A 220 7.72 -0.43 -1.31
C THR A 220 7.71 -0.88 -2.77
N VAL A 221 6.82 -1.80 -3.13
CA VAL A 221 6.62 -2.24 -4.51
C VAL A 221 5.36 -1.59 -5.05
N ILE A 222 5.50 -0.91 -6.19
CA ILE A 222 4.40 -0.34 -6.94
C ILE A 222 4.18 -1.21 -8.18
N LEU A 223 2.98 -1.75 -8.33
CA LEU A 223 2.58 -2.56 -9.48
C LEU A 223 1.53 -1.79 -10.28
N ASN A 224 1.68 -1.74 -11.60
CA ASN A 224 0.65 -1.15 -12.45
C ASN A 224 -0.63 -1.98 -12.39
N GLY A 225 -1.78 -1.31 -12.30
CA GLY A 225 -3.07 -1.97 -12.46
C GLY A 225 -3.27 -2.51 -13.89
N LYS A 226 -4.04 -3.56 -14.03
CA LYS A 226 -4.41 -4.04 -15.37
C LYS A 226 -5.46 -3.11 -15.98
N LYS A 227 -5.17 -2.56 -17.16
CA LYS A 227 -6.23 -1.87 -17.92
C LYS A 227 -7.34 -2.89 -18.23
N SER A 228 -8.53 -2.62 -17.76
CA SER A 228 -9.74 -3.46 -17.91
C SER A 228 -10.07 -3.79 -19.38
N SER A 229 -9.51 -3.01 -20.32
CA SER A 229 -9.75 -3.17 -21.76
C SER A 229 -9.14 -4.41 -22.41
N GLU A 230 -8.15 -5.07 -21.78
CA GLU A 230 -7.45 -6.18 -22.47
C GLU A 230 -7.83 -7.58 -22.01
N ILE A 231 -8.24 -7.78 -20.75
CA ILE A 231 -8.50 -9.13 -20.22
C ILE A 231 -9.98 -9.49 -20.22
N ASN A 232 -10.83 -8.60 -19.72
CA ASN A 232 -12.28 -8.85 -19.73
C ASN A 232 -12.85 -8.97 -21.15
N ASN A 233 -12.19 -8.31 -22.12
CA ASN A 233 -12.65 -8.37 -23.49
C ASN A 233 -12.22 -9.65 -24.20
N THR A 234 -11.01 -10.17 -24.00
CA THR A 234 -10.56 -11.37 -24.70
C THR A 234 -11.27 -12.62 -24.20
N GLU A 235 -11.36 -12.81 -22.88
CA GLU A 235 -12.10 -13.95 -22.29
C GLU A 235 -13.60 -13.86 -22.60
N LYS A 236 -14.19 -12.66 -22.52
CA LYS A 236 -15.59 -12.43 -22.88
C LYS A 236 -15.83 -12.59 -24.37
N ILE A 237 -14.91 -12.14 -25.23
CA ILE A 237 -14.92 -12.36 -26.68
C ILE A 237 -14.84 -13.86 -26.96
N ASP A 238 -13.90 -14.56 -26.37
CA ASP A 238 -13.70 -15.99 -26.56
C ASP A 238 -14.93 -16.82 -26.12
N SER A 239 -15.53 -16.48 -24.96
CA SER A 239 -16.75 -17.16 -24.51
C SER A 239 -17.91 -16.93 -25.47
N ILE A 240 -18.13 -15.67 -25.90
CA ILE A 240 -19.20 -15.34 -26.87
C ILE A 240 -18.95 -16.03 -28.21
N LEU A 241 -17.70 -16.00 -28.72
CA LEU A 241 -17.36 -16.62 -29.98
C LEU A 241 -17.49 -18.15 -29.93
N LYS A 242 -17.08 -18.82 -28.86
CA LYS A 242 -17.24 -20.27 -28.67
C LYS A 242 -18.73 -20.72 -28.71
N GLU A 243 -19.62 -19.92 -28.17
CA GLU A 243 -21.05 -20.18 -28.21
C GLU A 243 -21.67 -19.88 -29.59
N LEU A 244 -21.20 -18.84 -30.29
CA LEU A 244 -21.80 -18.41 -31.55
C LEU A 244 -21.24 -19.13 -32.80
N LEU A 245 -19.97 -19.46 -32.84
CA LEU A 245 -19.33 -20.05 -34.03
C LEU A 245 -19.92 -21.41 -34.48
N PRO A 246 -20.45 -22.28 -33.58
CA PRO A 246 -21.14 -23.47 -33.99
C PRO A 246 -22.51 -23.20 -34.63
N ILE A 247 -23.14 -22.06 -34.35
CA ILE A 247 -24.56 -21.79 -34.66
C ILE A 247 -24.72 -20.84 -35.82
N VAL A 248 -23.78 -19.85 -35.96
CA VAL A 248 -23.89 -18.81 -37.01
C VAL A 248 -22.58 -18.62 -37.77
N SER A 249 -22.64 -17.93 -38.92
CA SER A 249 -21.43 -17.61 -39.67
C SER A 249 -20.45 -16.72 -38.90
N VAL A 250 -19.15 -16.85 -39.16
CA VAL A 250 -18.09 -16.02 -38.54
C VAL A 250 -18.43 -14.54 -38.63
N LYS A 251 -18.94 -14.08 -39.78
CA LYS A 251 -19.32 -12.67 -40.00
C LYS A 251 -20.42 -12.21 -39.04
N VAL A 252 -21.40 -13.05 -38.76
CA VAL A 252 -22.51 -12.77 -37.84
C VAL A 252 -22.01 -12.84 -36.39
N ALA A 253 -21.24 -13.86 -36.03
CA ALA A 253 -20.65 -14.00 -34.70
C ALA A 253 -19.80 -12.76 -34.34
N VAL A 254 -18.94 -12.31 -35.24
CA VAL A 254 -18.09 -11.11 -35.08
C VAL A 254 -18.94 -9.85 -34.91
N LYS A 255 -20.03 -9.70 -35.68
CA LYS A 255 -20.94 -8.57 -35.57
C LYS A 255 -21.62 -8.51 -34.20
N ILE A 256 -22.18 -9.62 -33.74
CA ILE A 256 -22.83 -9.73 -32.42
C ILE A 256 -21.84 -9.45 -31.31
N CYS A 257 -20.66 -10.10 -31.35
CA CYS A 257 -19.62 -9.94 -30.37
C CYS A 257 -19.11 -8.48 -30.31
N SER A 258 -18.95 -7.80 -31.47
CA SER A 258 -18.54 -6.40 -31.51
C SER A 258 -19.59 -5.45 -30.92
N ILE A 259 -20.87 -5.69 -31.14
CA ILE A 259 -21.95 -4.87 -30.58
C ILE A 259 -22.02 -5.09 -29.05
N SER A 260 -21.92 -6.33 -28.57
CA SER A 260 -22.04 -6.65 -27.14
C SER A 260 -20.83 -6.28 -26.30
N THR A 261 -19.63 -6.20 -26.92
CA THR A 261 -18.37 -5.89 -26.21
C THR A 261 -17.83 -4.51 -26.48
N GLY A 262 -18.31 -3.82 -27.52
CA GLY A 262 -17.75 -2.55 -28.00
C GLY A 262 -16.35 -2.68 -28.66
N TYR A 263 -15.88 -3.90 -28.85
CA TYR A 263 -14.51 -4.14 -29.33
C TYR A 263 -14.39 -4.05 -30.86
N ASN A 264 -13.13 -3.77 -31.34
CA ASN A 264 -12.87 -3.58 -32.78
C ASN A 264 -13.13 -4.86 -33.56
N LYS A 265 -14.00 -4.77 -34.59
CA LYS A 265 -14.41 -5.89 -35.45
C LYS A 265 -13.24 -6.67 -36.07
N ASN A 266 -12.18 -5.98 -36.50
CA ASN A 266 -11.03 -6.63 -37.15
C ASN A 266 -10.24 -7.49 -36.16
N LYS A 267 -10.12 -7.06 -34.90
CA LYS A 267 -9.48 -7.85 -33.83
C LYS A 267 -10.31 -9.07 -33.47
N ILE A 268 -11.63 -8.90 -33.35
CA ILE A 268 -12.55 -10.03 -33.08
C ILE A 268 -12.55 -11.02 -34.24
N TYR A 269 -12.49 -10.55 -35.50
CA TYR A 269 -12.45 -11.43 -36.66
C TYR A 269 -11.19 -12.32 -36.69
N LYS A 270 -10.01 -11.73 -36.42
CA LYS A 270 -8.77 -12.53 -36.29
C LYS A 270 -8.92 -13.59 -35.20
N ARG A 271 -9.45 -13.22 -34.04
CA ARG A 271 -9.65 -14.16 -32.94
C ARG A 271 -10.66 -15.27 -33.25
N ALA A 272 -11.71 -14.94 -33.96
CA ALA A 272 -12.73 -15.91 -34.40
C ALA A 272 -12.15 -16.96 -35.38
N LEU A 273 -11.19 -16.56 -36.22
CA LEU A 273 -10.49 -17.50 -37.11
C LEU A 273 -9.57 -18.44 -36.32
N GLU A 274 -8.87 -17.93 -35.29
CA GLU A 274 -8.03 -18.76 -34.41
C GLU A 274 -8.82 -19.79 -33.61
N LEU A 275 -10.05 -19.47 -33.22
CA LEU A 275 -10.93 -20.36 -32.44
C LEU A 275 -11.71 -21.36 -33.31
N LYS A 276 -11.69 -21.22 -34.64
CA LYS A 276 -12.42 -22.08 -35.56
C LYS A 276 -11.60 -23.27 -36.03
N ILE A 277 -10.31 -23.33 -35.65
CA ILE A 277 -9.40 -24.43 -35.90
C ILE A 277 -9.51 -25.42 -34.74
#